data_a48b857087295fde49c6891f2519f011
#
_entry.id   a48b857087295fde49c6891f2519f011
#
_cell.length_a   1.000
_cell.length_b   1.000
_cell.length_c   1.000
_cell.angle_alpha   90.00
_cell.angle_beta   90.00
_cell.angle_gamma   90.00
#
_symmetry.space_group_name_H-M   'P 1'
#
loop_
_entity.id
_entity.type
_entity.pdbx_description
1 polymer ?
#
loop_
_entity_poly.entity_id
_entity_poly.type
_entity_poly.pdbx_seq_one_letter_code
_entity_poly.pdbx_strand_id
1 'polypeptide(L)'
;NFKAVTSKGDIDFYEFLGDSWGVLFSHPADFTPVCTTELGRTAQLQSEFDKRNVKVLAVSVDPVDKHLGWIGDINETQNTTVEFPLIADDDKTVSGLYDMIHPNASATATVRSVFVIGPDKKVKLTLTYPASTGRNFLEILRVIDSLQLTAKHSVATPADWNQGEDVIISTAIKTEDALKKFPKGVREIKPYLRYTAQPESN
;
A
#
# COMPACT_ATOMS: atom_id res chain seq x y z
N ASN A 1 10.12 -9.02 10.06
CA ASN A 1 8.95 -9.59 10.75
C ASN A 1 8.78 -8.96 12.13
N PHE A 2 7.57 -8.96 12.65
CA PHE A 2 7.24 -8.55 14.02
C PHE A 2 5.98 -9.27 14.50
N LYS A 3 5.78 -9.26 15.82
CA LYS A 3 4.52 -9.66 16.45
C LYS A 3 3.88 -8.42 17.06
N ALA A 4 2.57 -8.31 17.00
CA ALA A 4 1.86 -7.16 17.54
C ALA A 4 0.46 -7.52 18.03
N VAL A 5 -0.01 -6.79 19.03
CA VAL A 5 -1.41 -6.76 19.46
C VAL A 5 -2.19 -5.88 18.49
N THR A 6 -3.35 -6.31 18.07
CA THR A 6 -4.21 -5.54 17.16
C THR A 6 -5.66 -5.51 17.65
N SER A 7 -6.46 -4.65 17.02
CA SER A 7 -7.92 -4.62 17.20
C SER A 7 -8.64 -5.92 16.82
N LYS A 8 -7.95 -6.86 16.17
CA LYS A 8 -8.47 -8.17 15.73
C LYS A 8 -7.76 -9.35 16.41
N GLY A 9 -7.01 -9.11 17.48
CA GLY A 9 -6.19 -10.09 18.18
C GLY A 9 -4.70 -9.97 17.82
N ASP A 10 -3.90 -10.88 18.37
CA ASP A 10 -2.47 -10.90 18.16
C ASP A 10 -2.11 -11.43 16.77
N ILE A 11 -1.10 -10.85 16.15
CA ILE A 11 -0.59 -11.27 14.85
C ILE A 11 0.92 -11.52 14.88
N ASP A 12 1.38 -12.50 14.08
CA ASP A 12 2.72 -12.51 13.47
C ASP A 12 2.58 -11.95 12.06
N PHE A 13 3.31 -10.89 11.73
CA PHE A 13 3.10 -10.14 10.50
C PHE A 13 3.35 -10.99 9.24
N TYR A 14 4.38 -11.84 9.24
CA TYR A 14 4.64 -12.69 8.08
C TYR A 14 3.60 -13.80 7.91
N GLU A 15 3.14 -14.38 9.01
CA GLU A 15 2.03 -15.34 8.98
C GLU A 15 0.73 -14.68 8.53
N PHE A 16 0.45 -13.48 9.04
CA PHE A 16 -0.72 -12.69 8.63
C PHE A 16 -0.69 -12.41 7.12
N LEU A 17 0.43 -11.98 6.55
CA LEU A 17 0.53 -11.72 5.12
C LEU A 17 0.38 -13.00 4.29
N GLY A 18 0.96 -14.13 4.71
CA GLY A 18 1.03 -15.35 3.89
C GLY A 18 1.64 -15.03 2.52
N ASP A 19 0.99 -15.44 1.43
CA ASP A 19 1.41 -15.18 0.05
C ASP A 19 0.77 -13.91 -0.56
N SER A 20 0.13 -13.09 0.27
CA SER A 20 -0.48 -11.83 -0.17
C SER A 20 0.53 -10.69 -0.20
N TRP A 21 0.19 -9.67 -0.96
CA TRP A 21 0.78 -8.35 -0.80
C TRP A 21 0.30 -7.72 0.51
N GLY A 22 1.05 -6.77 1.04
CA GLY A 22 0.69 -6.02 2.24
C GLY A 22 0.74 -4.52 2.04
N VAL A 23 -0.18 -3.83 2.69
CA VAL A 23 -0.10 -2.38 2.92
C VAL A 23 -0.07 -2.15 4.41
N LEU A 24 1.05 -1.69 4.91
CA LEU A 24 1.22 -1.24 6.29
C LEU A 24 1.29 0.29 6.29
N PHE A 25 0.34 0.95 6.94
CA PHE A 25 0.33 2.40 6.99
C PHE A 25 0.15 2.93 8.43
N SER A 26 0.90 3.96 8.76
CA SER A 26 0.81 4.61 10.07
C SER A 26 -0.12 5.83 10.02
N HIS A 27 -0.72 6.15 11.17
CA HIS A 27 -1.47 7.36 11.40
C HIS A 27 -1.06 8.01 12.74
N PRO A 28 -1.05 9.33 12.84
CA PRO A 28 -0.52 10.03 14.02
C PRO A 28 -1.20 9.70 15.33
N ALA A 29 -2.52 9.67 15.37
CA ALA A 29 -3.26 9.37 16.61
C ALA A 29 -4.73 9.02 16.33
N ASP A 30 -5.30 8.18 17.17
CA ASP A 30 -6.73 7.88 17.20
C ASP A 30 -7.54 9.11 17.64
N PHE A 31 -8.83 9.11 17.30
CA PHE A 31 -9.78 10.21 17.58
C PHE A 31 -9.34 11.56 17.02
N THR A 32 -8.72 11.55 15.81
CA THR A 32 -8.31 12.76 15.10
C THR A 32 -8.99 12.85 13.72
N PRO A 33 -9.29 14.08 13.22
CA PRO A 33 -10.13 14.24 12.03
C PRO A 33 -9.56 13.59 10.77
N VAL A 34 -8.32 13.86 10.43
CA VAL A 34 -7.70 13.34 9.18
C VAL A 34 -7.54 11.83 9.26
N CYS A 35 -7.12 11.28 10.41
CA CYS A 35 -6.97 9.84 10.58
C CYS A 35 -8.32 9.12 10.46
N THR A 36 -9.40 9.70 10.99
CA THR A 36 -10.76 9.16 10.83
C THR A 36 -11.15 9.04 9.35
N THR A 37 -10.90 10.09 8.57
CA THR A 37 -11.19 10.06 7.11
C THR A 37 -10.33 9.04 6.36
N GLU A 38 -9.06 8.87 6.75
CA GLU A 38 -8.15 7.91 6.12
C GLU A 38 -8.53 6.46 6.39
N LEU A 39 -8.80 6.11 7.65
CA LEU A 39 -9.21 4.75 8.00
C LEU A 39 -10.58 4.42 7.40
N GLY A 40 -11.51 5.38 7.43
CA GLY A 40 -12.80 5.23 6.78
C GLY A 40 -12.66 5.01 5.26
N ARG A 41 -11.83 5.80 4.57
CA ARG A 41 -11.57 5.60 3.14
C ARG A 41 -10.92 4.25 2.84
N THR A 42 -10.00 3.82 3.67
CA THR A 42 -9.37 2.49 3.55
C THR A 42 -10.42 1.38 3.67
N ALA A 43 -11.31 1.48 4.65
CA ALA A 43 -12.40 0.51 4.83
C ALA A 43 -13.37 0.50 3.64
N GLN A 44 -13.73 1.66 3.09
CA GLN A 44 -14.56 1.76 1.87
C GLN A 44 -13.89 1.10 0.64
N LEU A 45 -12.57 1.05 0.61
CA LEU A 45 -11.79 0.45 -0.47
C LEU A 45 -11.37 -1.00 -0.18
N GLN A 46 -11.84 -1.62 0.91
CA GLN A 46 -11.44 -2.98 1.31
C GLN A 46 -11.58 -3.97 0.15
N SER A 47 -12.72 -3.97 -0.55
CA SER A 47 -12.94 -4.86 -1.69
C SER A 47 -11.95 -4.64 -2.85
N GLU A 48 -11.43 -3.42 -3.03
CA GLU A 48 -10.42 -3.14 -4.05
C GLU A 48 -9.04 -3.68 -3.66
N PHE A 49 -8.70 -3.66 -2.36
CA PHE A 49 -7.51 -4.33 -1.85
C PHE A 49 -7.63 -5.85 -1.97
N ASP A 50 -8.77 -6.41 -1.60
CA ASP A 50 -9.04 -7.87 -1.67
C ASP A 50 -8.93 -8.41 -3.10
N LYS A 51 -9.49 -7.72 -4.10
CA LYS A 51 -9.37 -8.07 -5.52
C LYS A 51 -7.92 -8.17 -6.01
N ARG A 52 -7.01 -7.44 -5.37
CA ARG A 52 -5.58 -7.40 -5.66
C ARG A 52 -4.76 -8.35 -4.80
N ASN A 53 -5.41 -9.17 -3.99
CA ASN A 53 -4.77 -10.01 -2.97
C ASN A 53 -3.83 -9.19 -2.06
N VAL A 54 -4.33 -8.09 -1.53
CA VAL A 54 -3.61 -7.18 -0.64
C VAL A 54 -4.25 -7.18 0.74
N LYS A 55 -3.47 -7.46 1.76
CA LYS A 55 -3.86 -7.32 3.17
C LYS A 55 -3.43 -5.96 3.70
N VAL A 56 -4.33 -5.30 4.41
CA VAL A 56 -4.12 -3.94 4.93
C VAL A 56 -3.99 -3.98 6.44
N LEU A 57 -3.05 -3.20 6.98
CA LEU A 57 -2.88 -2.97 8.42
C LEU A 57 -2.61 -1.48 8.66
N ALA A 58 -3.29 -0.92 9.65
CA ALA A 58 -2.97 0.40 10.18
C ALA A 58 -2.13 0.27 11.46
N VAL A 59 -1.32 1.27 11.78
CA VAL A 59 -0.54 1.31 13.02
C VAL A 59 -0.49 2.73 13.59
N SER A 60 -0.65 2.85 14.89
CA SER A 60 -0.29 4.05 15.64
C SER A 60 0.28 3.66 17.00
N VAL A 61 0.84 4.62 17.72
CA VAL A 61 1.37 4.44 19.09
C VAL A 61 0.26 4.43 20.16
N ASP A 62 -1.00 4.39 19.74
CA ASP A 62 -2.14 4.29 20.65
C ASP A 62 -2.34 2.85 21.13
N PRO A 63 -2.84 2.61 22.36
CA PRO A 63 -3.13 1.29 22.89
C PRO A 63 -4.41 0.68 22.27
N VAL A 64 -4.56 -0.63 22.38
CA VAL A 64 -5.62 -1.40 21.69
C VAL A 64 -7.04 -1.01 22.11
N ASP A 65 -7.27 -0.69 23.38
CA ASP A 65 -8.57 -0.27 23.88
C ASP A 65 -9.02 1.06 23.26
N LYS A 66 -8.09 1.95 22.95
CA LYS A 66 -8.35 3.19 22.24
C LYS A 66 -8.76 2.92 20.78
N HIS A 67 -8.06 2.01 20.08
CA HIS A 67 -8.48 1.56 18.75
C HIS A 67 -9.90 0.99 18.73
N LEU A 68 -10.19 0.10 19.67
CA LEU A 68 -11.52 -0.52 19.78
C LEU A 68 -12.63 0.51 20.01
N GLY A 69 -12.39 1.51 20.87
CA GLY A 69 -13.33 2.61 21.08
C GLY A 69 -13.52 3.50 19.87
N TRP A 70 -12.46 3.73 19.08
CA TRP A 70 -12.50 4.63 17.93
C TRP A 70 -13.11 4.01 16.65
N ILE A 71 -13.02 2.69 16.48
CA ILE A 71 -13.59 2.00 15.31
C ILE A 71 -15.08 2.31 15.16
N GLY A 72 -15.84 2.41 16.27
CA GLY A 72 -17.25 2.77 16.24
C GLY A 72 -17.49 4.14 15.59
N ASP A 73 -16.72 5.14 16.00
CA ASP A 73 -16.81 6.52 15.46
C ASP A 73 -16.43 6.56 13.96
N ILE A 74 -15.40 5.80 13.56
CA ILE A 74 -15.03 5.70 12.14
C ILE A 74 -16.18 5.10 11.34
N ASN A 75 -16.75 4.00 11.79
CA ASN A 75 -17.82 3.31 11.09
C ASN A 75 -19.06 4.22 10.94
N GLU A 76 -19.44 4.92 11.99
CA GLU A 76 -20.56 5.84 11.98
C GLU A 76 -20.30 7.04 11.07
N THR A 77 -19.20 7.75 11.27
CA THR A 77 -18.93 9.02 10.57
C THR A 77 -18.56 8.86 9.11
N GLN A 78 -17.97 7.71 8.74
CA GLN A 78 -17.53 7.43 7.37
C GLN A 78 -18.47 6.45 6.63
N ASN A 79 -19.59 6.05 7.27
CA ASN A 79 -20.58 5.10 6.72
C ASN A 79 -19.92 3.84 6.14
N THR A 80 -19.14 3.14 6.94
CA THR A 80 -18.36 1.96 6.54
C THR A 80 -18.19 1.00 7.71
N THR A 81 -17.47 -0.10 7.50
CA THR A 81 -17.06 -1.03 8.56
C THR A 81 -15.56 -1.28 8.44
N VAL A 82 -14.81 -0.98 9.49
CA VAL A 82 -13.36 -1.26 9.54
C VAL A 82 -13.16 -2.74 9.82
N GLU A 83 -12.66 -3.48 8.82
CA GLU A 83 -12.41 -4.92 8.90
C GLU A 83 -10.91 -5.27 9.01
N PHE A 84 -10.03 -4.37 8.65
CA PHE A 84 -8.58 -4.56 8.77
C PHE A 84 -8.08 -4.33 10.20
N PRO A 85 -6.96 -4.99 10.61
CA PRO A 85 -6.39 -4.79 11.94
C PRO A 85 -5.77 -3.40 12.12
N LEU A 86 -5.96 -2.83 13.32
CA LEU A 86 -5.23 -1.67 13.82
C LEU A 86 -4.20 -2.16 14.84
N ILE A 87 -2.93 -1.97 14.56
CA ILE A 87 -1.81 -2.36 15.43
C ILE A 87 -1.65 -1.33 16.54
N ALA A 88 -1.73 -1.82 17.78
CA ALA A 88 -1.39 -1.06 18.97
C ALA A 88 0.13 -1.11 19.20
N ASP A 89 0.82 -0.01 18.93
CA ASP A 89 2.28 0.10 19.00
C ASP A 89 2.73 1.09 20.08
N ASP A 90 2.15 0.96 21.28
CA ASP A 90 2.42 1.84 22.41
C ASP A 90 3.88 1.75 22.92
N ASP A 91 4.54 0.62 22.70
CA ASP A 91 5.97 0.43 22.94
C ASP A 91 6.87 0.90 21.78
N LYS A 92 6.29 1.35 20.67
CA LYS A 92 6.99 1.83 19.46
C LYS A 92 7.90 0.80 18.77
N THR A 93 7.64 -0.48 18.97
CA THR A 93 8.41 -1.56 18.35
C THR A 93 8.25 -1.56 16.84
N VAL A 94 7.02 -1.51 16.33
CA VAL A 94 6.73 -1.54 14.88
C VAL A 94 7.10 -0.20 14.24
N SER A 95 6.67 0.91 14.83
CA SER A 95 6.98 2.25 14.31
C SER A 95 8.48 2.56 14.31
N GLY A 96 9.23 2.04 15.29
CA GLY A 96 10.69 2.13 15.32
C GLY A 96 11.34 1.27 14.23
N LEU A 97 10.87 0.03 14.04
CA LEU A 97 11.39 -0.89 13.03
C LEU A 97 11.23 -0.34 11.60
N TYR A 98 10.14 0.38 11.33
CA TYR A 98 9.80 0.93 10.02
C TYR A 98 10.14 2.43 9.87
N ASP A 99 10.83 3.03 10.85
CA ASP A 99 11.19 4.45 10.85
C ASP A 99 9.98 5.38 10.61
N MET A 100 8.88 5.11 11.32
CA MET A 100 7.62 5.85 11.17
C MET A 100 7.52 7.07 12.10
N ILE A 101 8.47 7.26 13.01
CA ILE A 101 8.54 8.41 13.92
C ILE A 101 9.65 9.32 13.45
N HIS A 102 9.28 10.52 13.02
CA HIS A 102 10.23 11.52 12.54
C HIS A 102 10.35 12.64 13.58
N PRO A 103 11.47 12.76 14.32
CA PRO A 103 11.63 13.70 15.44
C PRO A 103 11.34 15.16 15.09
N ASN A 104 11.62 15.58 13.85
CA ASN A 104 11.33 16.94 13.38
C ASN A 104 9.83 17.19 13.12
N ALA A 105 9.02 16.13 12.95
CA ALA A 105 7.57 16.25 12.81
C ALA A 105 6.86 16.01 14.14
N SER A 106 7.22 14.92 14.84
CA SER A 106 6.76 14.57 16.19
C SER A 106 7.74 13.59 16.80
N ALA A 107 8.11 13.79 18.07
CA ALA A 107 8.93 12.85 18.82
C ALA A 107 8.13 11.68 19.41
N THR A 108 6.81 11.76 19.42
CA THR A 108 5.93 10.83 20.14
C THR A 108 4.91 10.12 19.27
N ALA A 109 4.54 10.67 18.13
CA ALA A 109 3.55 10.12 17.21
C ALA A 109 4.19 9.74 15.88
N THR A 110 3.59 8.76 15.18
CA THR A 110 3.98 8.39 13.82
C THR A 110 3.58 9.48 12.83
N VAL A 111 4.35 9.62 11.75
CA VAL A 111 3.93 10.34 10.55
C VAL A 111 2.97 9.48 9.71
N ARG A 112 2.48 9.98 8.58
CA ARG A 112 1.60 9.23 7.67
C ARG A 112 2.44 8.44 6.66
N SER A 113 3.09 7.39 7.09
CA SER A 113 3.85 6.49 6.22
C SER A 113 2.96 5.42 5.60
N VAL A 114 3.33 4.96 4.41
CA VAL A 114 2.77 3.80 3.73
C VAL A 114 3.93 2.92 3.26
N PHE A 115 3.84 1.64 3.54
CA PHE A 115 4.75 0.62 3.02
C PHE A 115 3.95 -0.39 2.21
N VAL A 116 4.25 -0.51 0.92
CA VAL A 116 3.74 -1.60 0.09
C VAL A 116 4.75 -2.73 0.11
N ILE A 117 4.31 -3.92 0.52
CA ILE A 117 5.16 -5.08 0.78
C ILE A 117 4.73 -6.20 -0.16
N GLY A 118 5.70 -6.78 -0.87
CA GLY A 118 5.45 -7.90 -1.79
C GLY A 118 5.28 -9.24 -1.06
N PRO A 119 4.82 -10.30 -1.78
CA PRO A 119 4.72 -11.66 -1.23
C PRO A 119 6.07 -12.22 -0.73
N ASP A 120 7.18 -11.71 -1.28
CA ASP A 120 8.55 -12.02 -0.86
C ASP A 120 8.98 -11.31 0.45
N LYS A 121 8.04 -10.66 1.13
CA LYS A 121 8.24 -9.92 2.39
C LYS A 121 9.19 -8.72 2.27
N LYS A 122 9.40 -8.22 1.06
CA LYS A 122 10.25 -7.04 0.82
C LYS A 122 9.40 -5.81 0.55
N VAL A 123 9.84 -4.68 1.09
CA VAL A 123 9.26 -3.38 0.79
C VAL A 123 9.50 -3.06 -0.69
N LYS A 124 8.43 -2.74 -1.41
CA LYS A 124 8.43 -2.40 -2.83
C LYS A 124 8.27 -0.91 -3.08
N LEU A 125 7.58 -0.21 -2.19
CA LEU A 125 7.33 1.22 -2.30
C LEU A 125 7.06 1.80 -0.91
N THR A 126 7.49 3.03 -0.71
CA THR A 126 7.16 3.83 0.48
C THR A 126 6.62 5.19 0.07
N LEU A 127 5.64 5.68 0.83
CA LEU A 127 5.13 7.06 0.74
C LEU A 127 5.12 7.66 2.15
N THR A 128 5.43 8.95 2.25
CA THR A 128 5.37 9.66 3.52
C THR A 128 4.71 11.01 3.34
N TYR A 129 3.70 11.27 4.16
CA TYR A 129 2.90 12.50 4.17
C TYR A 129 3.03 13.20 5.53
N PRO A 130 2.98 14.54 5.59
CA PRO A 130 2.93 15.26 6.86
C PRO A 130 1.58 15.06 7.54
N ALA A 131 1.52 15.30 8.85
CA ALA A 131 0.30 15.10 9.64
C ALA A 131 -0.91 15.89 9.14
N SER A 132 -0.69 17.05 8.50
CA SER A 132 -1.75 17.93 7.98
C SER A 132 -2.40 17.45 6.68
N THR A 133 -1.83 16.45 6.00
CA THR A 133 -2.23 16.08 4.65
C THR A 133 -2.70 14.63 4.61
N GLY A 134 -4.00 14.40 4.39
CA GLY A 134 -4.57 13.07 4.16
C GLY A 134 -4.07 12.45 2.85
N ARG A 135 -3.83 11.15 2.89
CA ARG A 135 -3.28 10.40 1.75
C ARG A 135 -4.31 10.16 0.66
N ASN A 136 -3.83 9.99 -0.57
CA ASN A 136 -4.66 9.54 -1.68
C ASN A 136 -4.60 8.01 -1.79
N PHE A 137 -5.63 7.32 -1.29
CA PHE A 137 -5.69 5.86 -1.32
C PHE A 137 -5.92 5.28 -2.73
N LEU A 138 -6.44 6.06 -3.68
CA LEU A 138 -6.51 5.64 -5.08
C LEU A 138 -5.11 5.58 -5.71
N GLU A 139 -4.22 6.49 -5.33
CA GLU A 139 -2.80 6.41 -5.72
C GLU A 139 -2.13 5.16 -5.13
N ILE A 140 -2.45 4.77 -3.90
CA ILE A 140 -1.93 3.53 -3.31
C ILE A 140 -2.39 2.31 -4.12
N LEU A 141 -3.66 2.25 -4.55
CA LEU A 141 -4.16 1.19 -5.43
C LEU A 141 -3.48 1.23 -6.79
N ARG A 142 -3.31 2.42 -7.39
CA ARG A 142 -2.63 2.59 -8.67
C ARG A 142 -1.19 2.07 -8.64
N VAL A 143 -0.42 2.39 -7.61
CA VAL A 143 0.97 1.90 -7.49
C VAL A 143 1.03 0.41 -7.20
N ILE A 144 0.05 -0.17 -6.50
CA ILE A 144 -0.07 -1.61 -6.33
C ILE A 144 -0.29 -2.30 -7.68
N ASP A 145 -1.22 -1.79 -8.50
CA ASP A 145 -1.46 -2.31 -9.84
C ASP A 145 -0.18 -2.29 -10.69
N SER A 146 0.55 -1.19 -10.66
CA SER A 146 1.84 -1.05 -11.33
C SER A 146 2.88 -2.07 -10.82
N LEU A 147 3.03 -2.21 -9.50
CA LEU A 147 3.98 -3.14 -8.90
C LEU A 147 3.66 -4.59 -9.21
N GLN A 148 2.38 -4.96 -9.19
CA GLN A 148 1.94 -6.32 -9.52
C GLN A 148 2.16 -6.64 -10.99
N LEU A 149 1.87 -5.69 -11.89
CA LEU A 149 2.10 -5.83 -13.32
C LEU A 149 3.59 -6.01 -13.65
N THR A 150 4.43 -5.13 -13.10
CA THR A 150 5.88 -5.15 -13.35
C THR A 150 6.59 -6.34 -12.70
N ALA A 151 6.04 -6.91 -11.63
CA ALA A 151 6.55 -8.14 -11.02
C ALA A 151 6.33 -9.38 -11.91
N LYS A 152 5.25 -9.39 -12.72
CA LYS A 152 4.89 -10.51 -13.60
C LYS A 152 5.46 -10.39 -15.02
N HIS A 153 5.59 -9.16 -15.49
CA HIS A 153 5.96 -8.86 -16.88
C HIS A 153 7.23 -8.01 -16.94
N SER A 154 8.01 -8.21 -17.99
CA SER A 154 9.22 -7.42 -18.23
C SER A 154 8.88 -6.04 -18.83
N VAL A 155 8.07 -5.27 -18.10
CA VAL A 155 7.61 -3.94 -18.47
C VAL A 155 7.79 -2.97 -17.32
N ALA A 156 7.66 -1.69 -17.61
CA ALA A 156 7.57 -0.61 -16.62
C ALA A 156 6.34 0.25 -16.95
N THR A 157 5.76 0.88 -15.94
CA THR A 157 4.67 1.83 -16.15
C THR A 157 5.22 3.24 -16.35
N PRO A 158 4.75 3.99 -17.37
CA PRO A 158 5.15 5.38 -17.53
C PRO A 158 4.60 6.29 -16.43
N ALA A 159 5.05 7.55 -16.41
CA ALA A 159 4.49 8.56 -15.53
C ALA A 159 2.97 8.66 -15.72
N ASP A 160 2.24 8.85 -14.63
CA ASP A 160 0.77 8.99 -14.57
C ASP A 160 -0.03 7.78 -15.09
N TRP A 161 0.62 6.66 -15.37
CA TRP A 161 -0.02 5.45 -15.88
C TRP A 161 -1.19 4.99 -15.00
N ASN A 162 -2.28 4.61 -15.64
CA ASN A 162 -3.42 3.93 -15.03
C ASN A 162 -3.61 2.54 -15.64
N GLN A 163 -4.27 1.65 -14.90
CA GLN A 163 -4.55 0.31 -15.36
C GLN A 163 -5.33 0.32 -16.69
N GLY A 164 -4.84 -0.44 -17.66
CA GLY A 164 -5.38 -0.51 -19.03
C GLY A 164 -4.61 0.33 -20.06
N GLU A 165 -3.76 1.24 -19.63
CA GLU A 165 -2.95 2.06 -20.53
C GLU A 165 -1.67 1.33 -21.02
N ASP A 166 -1.06 1.86 -22.08
CA ASP A 166 0.19 1.34 -22.63
C ASP A 166 1.31 1.36 -21.58
N VAL A 167 2.19 0.36 -21.66
CA VAL A 167 3.35 0.21 -20.78
C VAL A 167 4.65 0.25 -21.57
N ILE A 168 5.76 0.53 -20.87
CA ILE A 168 7.10 0.59 -21.46
C ILE A 168 7.74 -0.80 -21.39
N ILE A 169 8.26 -1.27 -22.52
CA ILE A 169 9.00 -2.52 -22.61
C ILE A 169 10.37 -2.34 -21.96
N SER A 170 10.77 -3.27 -21.09
CA SER A 170 12.10 -3.26 -20.46
C SER A 170 13.21 -3.17 -21.51
N THR A 171 14.20 -2.31 -21.27
CA THR A 171 15.38 -2.17 -22.12
C THR A 171 16.26 -3.43 -22.16
N ALA A 172 16.10 -4.33 -21.21
CA ALA A 172 16.77 -5.64 -21.19
C ALA A 172 16.28 -6.59 -22.31
N ILE A 173 15.10 -6.30 -22.91
CA ILE A 173 14.55 -7.08 -24.03
C ILE A 173 14.96 -6.40 -25.33
N LYS A 174 15.61 -7.14 -26.23
CA LYS A 174 15.93 -6.66 -27.58
C LYS A 174 14.65 -6.46 -28.40
N THR A 175 14.65 -5.54 -29.36
CA THR A 175 13.46 -5.25 -30.19
C THR A 175 12.93 -6.48 -30.91
N GLU A 176 13.80 -7.34 -31.43
CA GLU A 176 13.42 -8.58 -32.10
C GLU A 176 12.67 -9.57 -31.20
N ASP A 177 13.08 -9.63 -29.91
CA ASP A 177 12.43 -10.49 -28.91
C ASP A 177 11.15 -9.83 -28.36
N ALA A 178 11.11 -8.50 -28.32
CA ALA A 178 9.92 -7.75 -27.89
C ALA A 178 8.72 -8.04 -28.82
N LEU A 179 8.93 -8.08 -30.13
CA LEU A 179 7.87 -8.40 -31.12
C LEU A 179 7.28 -9.80 -30.91
N LYS A 180 8.10 -10.76 -30.44
CA LYS A 180 7.64 -12.13 -30.13
C LYS A 180 6.92 -12.18 -28.79
N LYS A 181 7.43 -11.44 -27.79
CA LYS A 181 6.91 -11.46 -26.41
C LYS A 181 5.62 -10.68 -26.25
N PHE A 182 5.43 -9.62 -27.02
CA PHE A 182 4.27 -8.73 -26.94
C PHE A 182 3.45 -8.77 -28.24
N PRO A 183 2.57 -9.78 -28.41
CA PRO A 183 1.84 -10.02 -29.65
C PRO A 183 0.81 -8.93 -29.97
N LYS A 184 0.41 -8.10 -28.98
CA LYS A 184 -0.47 -6.94 -29.19
C LYS A 184 0.24 -5.78 -29.92
N GLY A 185 1.54 -5.91 -30.20
CA GLY A 185 2.34 -4.94 -30.95
C GLY A 185 3.36 -4.20 -30.09
N VAL A 186 4.36 -3.66 -30.78
CA VAL A 186 5.43 -2.85 -30.20
C VAL A 186 5.49 -1.53 -30.95
N ARG A 187 5.35 -0.43 -30.26
CA ARG A 187 5.49 0.93 -30.78
C ARG A 187 6.82 1.51 -30.33
N GLU A 188 7.79 1.55 -31.22
CA GLU A 188 9.10 2.14 -30.93
C GLU A 188 9.09 3.64 -31.24
N ILE A 189 9.40 4.46 -30.23
CA ILE A 189 9.63 5.91 -30.36
C ILE A 189 11.12 6.18 -30.45
N LYS A 190 11.89 5.48 -29.63
CA LYS A 190 13.36 5.41 -29.63
C LYS A 190 13.78 4.00 -29.23
N PRO A 191 15.03 3.57 -29.53
CA PRO A 191 15.49 2.24 -29.12
C PRO A 191 15.34 1.95 -27.62
N TYR A 192 15.40 2.97 -26.76
CA TYR A 192 15.22 2.88 -25.32
C TYR A 192 13.79 3.18 -24.85
N LEU A 193 12.89 3.66 -25.72
CA LEU A 193 11.52 4.05 -25.40
C LEU A 193 10.55 3.33 -26.34
N ARG A 194 10.11 2.16 -25.90
CA ARG A 194 9.23 1.27 -26.64
C ARG A 194 8.01 0.95 -25.81
N TYR A 195 6.83 1.11 -26.40
CA TYR A 195 5.55 0.85 -25.75
C TYR A 195 4.90 -0.41 -26.30
N THR A 196 4.08 -1.01 -25.48
CA THR A 196 3.13 -2.07 -25.84
C THR A 196 1.84 -1.91 -25.05
N ALA A 197 0.75 -2.45 -25.56
CA ALA A 197 -0.47 -2.54 -24.76
C ALA A 197 -0.22 -3.32 -23.47
N GLN A 198 -0.89 -2.94 -22.41
CA GLN A 198 -0.77 -3.64 -21.13
C GLN A 198 -0.97 -5.15 -21.33
N PRO A 199 -0.02 -6.00 -20.87
CA PRO A 199 -0.24 -7.43 -20.77
C PRO A 199 -1.41 -7.77 -19.85
N GLU A 200 -2.05 -8.90 -20.05
CA GLU A 200 -3.17 -9.32 -19.20
C GLU A 200 -2.70 -9.59 -17.78
N SER A 201 -3.44 -9.04 -16.82
CA SER A 201 -3.25 -9.33 -15.39
C SER A 201 -4.00 -10.64 -15.09
N ASN A 202 -3.31 -11.79 -15.24
CA ASN A 202 -3.87 -13.09 -14.81
C ASN A 202 -3.57 -13.31 -13.34
#